data_101483507433e0502755efacb0759010
#
_entry.id   101483507433e0502755efacb0759010
#
_cell.length_a   1.000
_cell.length_b   1.000
_cell.length_c   1.000
_cell.angle_alpha   90.00
_cell.angle_beta   90.00
_cell.angle_gamma   90.00
#
_symmetry.space_group_name_H-M   'P 1'
#
loop_
_entity.id
_entity.type
_entity.pdbx_description
1 polymer ?
#
loop_
_entity_poly.entity_id
_entity_poly.type
_entity_poly.pdbx_seq_one_letter_code
_entity_poly.pdbx_strand_id
1 'polypeptide(L)'
;CALVAAKEGEYVTIKLPSGETRLVHKKCYATIGEVGNEDHMNTSLGKAGRSRWLGIRPTVRGMSMNPIDHPLGGGEGRGKGRHPVTPWGQPCKGYKTRKKRNPSDKFIVSRRKKK
;
A
#
# COMPACT_ATOMS: atom_id res chain seq x y z
N CYS A 1 7.62 -2.70 14.27
CA CYS A 1 6.89 -2.32 15.49
C CYS A 1 6.59 -0.83 15.53
N ALA A 2 5.57 -0.43 16.29
CA ALA A 2 5.28 0.96 16.62
C ALA A 2 5.80 1.27 18.03
N LEU A 3 6.23 2.51 18.26
CA LEU A 3 6.72 2.97 19.54
C LEU A 3 5.66 3.82 20.25
N VAL A 4 5.40 3.54 21.53
CA VAL A 4 4.56 4.39 22.37
C VAL A 4 5.37 5.62 22.76
N ALA A 5 4.93 6.80 22.33
CA ALA A 5 5.62 8.06 22.61
C ALA A 5 5.09 8.74 23.90
N ALA A 6 3.77 8.80 24.07
CA ALA A 6 3.16 9.40 25.25
C ALA A 6 1.80 8.75 25.56
N LYS A 7 1.41 8.77 26.83
CA LYS A 7 0.11 8.29 27.32
C LYS A 7 -0.57 9.44 28.04
N GLU A 8 -1.54 10.09 27.39
CA GLU A 8 -2.20 11.28 27.94
C GLU A 8 -3.73 11.15 27.77
N GLY A 9 -4.44 11.24 28.88
CA GLY A 9 -5.91 11.23 28.88
C GLY A 9 -6.51 9.94 28.32
N GLU A 10 -7.40 10.09 27.34
CA GLU A 10 -8.09 8.96 26.68
C GLU A 10 -7.34 8.42 25.44
N TYR A 11 -6.25 9.08 25.03
CA TYR A 11 -5.49 8.71 23.85
C TYR A 11 -4.03 8.45 24.17
N VAL A 12 -3.44 7.58 23.36
CA VAL A 12 -2.01 7.23 23.40
C VAL A 12 -1.39 7.69 22.09
N THR A 13 -0.30 8.43 22.20
CA THR A 13 0.48 8.86 21.03
C THR A 13 1.45 7.77 20.62
N ILE A 14 1.31 7.29 19.39
CA ILE A 14 2.11 6.20 18.83
C ILE A 14 2.90 6.70 17.63
N LYS A 15 4.20 6.40 17.60
CA LYS A 15 5.05 6.61 16.42
C LYS A 15 5.11 5.33 15.60
N LEU A 16 4.58 5.39 14.39
CA LEU A 16 4.55 4.27 13.46
C LEU A 16 5.91 4.08 12.76
N PRO A 17 6.21 2.89 12.23
CA PRO A 17 7.45 2.63 11.48
C PRO A 17 7.65 3.55 10.27
N SER A 18 6.56 4.03 9.67
CA SER A 18 6.58 5.01 8.57
C SER A 18 7.07 6.41 8.98
N GLY A 19 7.20 6.68 10.29
CA GLY A 19 7.54 8.00 10.84
C GLY A 19 6.32 8.88 11.13
N GLU A 20 5.11 8.42 10.82
CA GLU A 20 3.86 9.10 11.18
C GLU A 20 3.60 8.96 12.69
N THR A 21 3.24 10.04 13.35
CA THR A 21 2.82 10.06 14.75
C THR A 21 1.31 10.19 14.81
N ARG A 22 0.67 9.30 15.54
CA ARG A 22 -0.78 9.15 15.54
C ARG A 22 -1.35 8.91 16.92
N LEU A 23 -2.56 9.41 17.16
CA LEU A 23 -3.35 9.14 18.36
C LEU A 23 -4.18 7.87 18.20
N VAL A 24 -4.12 6.99 19.19
CA VAL A 24 -4.95 5.78 19.28
C VAL A 24 -5.65 5.77 20.64
N HIS A 25 -6.90 5.39 20.67
CA HIS A 25 -7.67 5.37 21.92
C HIS A 25 -7.10 4.30 22.88
N LYS A 26 -7.00 4.62 24.17
CA LYS A 26 -6.39 3.75 25.20
C LYS A 26 -7.05 2.38 25.35
N LYS A 27 -8.33 2.25 24.99
CA LYS A 27 -9.06 0.98 25.04
C LYS A 27 -8.78 0.03 23.86
N CYS A 28 -7.98 0.45 22.88
CA CYS A 28 -7.61 -0.41 21.76
C CYS A 28 -6.69 -1.53 22.21
N TYR A 29 -6.94 -2.73 21.70
CA TYR A 29 -6.05 -3.87 21.94
C TYR A 29 -4.75 -3.71 21.15
N ALA A 30 -3.68 -4.26 21.70
CA ALA A 30 -2.36 -4.26 21.06
C ALA A 30 -1.63 -5.58 21.35
N THR A 31 -0.81 -6.00 20.40
CA THR A 31 0.13 -7.11 20.59
C THR A 31 1.49 -6.53 20.98
N ILE A 32 2.07 -7.03 22.07
CA ILE A 32 3.40 -6.61 22.51
C ILE A 32 4.45 -7.48 21.83
N GLY A 33 5.48 -6.84 21.29
CA GLY A 33 6.60 -7.49 20.60
C GLY A 33 6.59 -7.28 19.11
N GLU A 34 7.21 -8.18 18.38
CA GLU A 34 7.36 -8.15 16.93
C GLU A 34 6.61 -9.31 16.27
N VAL A 35 6.11 -9.05 15.07
CA VAL A 35 5.47 -10.09 14.25
C VAL A 35 6.57 -11.01 13.72
N GLY A 36 6.39 -12.31 13.92
CA GLY A 36 7.33 -13.31 13.42
C GLY A 36 7.27 -13.50 11.91
N ASN A 37 8.13 -14.39 11.39
CA ASN A 37 8.24 -14.72 9.96
C ASN A 37 8.55 -13.48 9.09
N GLU A 38 9.48 -12.67 9.51
CA GLU A 38 9.86 -11.39 8.84
C GLU A 38 10.33 -11.59 7.39
N ASP A 39 10.98 -12.72 7.13
CA ASP A 39 11.52 -13.04 5.80
C ASP A 39 10.48 -13.54 4.80
N HIS A 40 9.22 -13.68 5.22
CA HIS A 40 8.16 -14.17 4.33
C HIS A 40 8.03 -13.35 3.05
N MET A 41 8.15 -12.02 3.14
CA MET A 41 8.07 -11.12 1.99
C MET A 41 9.23 -11.28 1.00
N ASN A 42 10.36 -11.82 1.45
CA ASN A 42 11.57 -12.03 0.63
C ASN A 42 11.57 -13.40 -0.05
N THR A 43 10.58 -14.26 0.24
CA THR A 43 10.48 -15.61 -0.31
C THR A 43 10.16 -15.56 -1.79
N SER A 44 11.04 -16.15 -2.61
CA SER A 44 10.78 -16.35 -4.04
C SER A 44 10.06 -17.66 -4.28
N LEU A 45 8.96 -17.64 -5.01
CA LEU A 45 8.23 -18.85 -5.36
C LEU A 45 8.98 -19.72 -6.38
N GLY A 46 9.91 -19.15 -7.14
CA GLY A 46 10.79 -19.85 -8.07
C GLY A 46 10.13 -20.30 -9.37
N LYS A 47 8.89 -20.74 -9.35
CA LYS A 47 8.15 -21.21 -10.54
C LYS A 47 6.70 -20.79 -10.54
N ALA A 48 6.12 -20.62 -11.72
CA ALA A 48 4.71 -20.25 -11.89
C ALA A 48 3.74 -21.29 -11.30
N GLY A 49 4.09 -22.58 -11.37
CA GLY A 49 3.27 -23.64 -10.78
C GLY A 49 3.03 -23.49 -9.28
N ARG A 50 4.01 -22.97 -8.53
CA ARG A 50 3.85 -22.72 -7.10
C ARG A 50 2.84 -21.62 -6.82
N SER A 51 2.80 -20.58 -7.64
CA SER A 51 1.73 -19.55 -7.58
C SER A 51 0.35 -20.17 -7.85
N ARG A 52 0.26 -21.10 -8.80
CA ARG A 52 -0.98 -21.83 -9.08
C ARG A 52 -1.45 -22.68 -7.89
N TRP A 53 -0.54 -23.29 -7.16
CA TRP A 53 -0.86 -24.04 -5.93
C TRP A 53 -1.47 -23.13 -4.84
N LEU A 54 -1.09 -21.87 -4.82
CA LEU A 54 -1.67 -20.86 -3.91
C LEU A 54 -2.98 -20.26 -4.43
N GLY A 55 -3.53 -20.77 -5.55
CA GLY A 55 -4.76 -20.25 -6.15
C GLY A 55 -4.61 -18.95 -6.94
N ILE A 56 -3.38 -18.48 -7.13
CA ILE A 56 -3.09 -17.24 -7.88
C ILE A 56 -3.12 -17.53 -9.37
N ARG A 57 -4.02 -16.89 -10.10
CA ARG A 57 -4.10 -16.96 -11.57
C ARG A 57 -3.10 -16.00 -12.22
N PRO A 58 -2.66 -16.28 -13.47
CA PRO A 58 -1.85 -15.35 -14.23
C PRO A 58 -2.53 -13.99 -14.41
N THR A 59 -1.76 -12.93 -14.27
CA THR A 59 -2.23 -11.55 -14.48
C THR A 59 -1.70 -11.01 -15.79
N VAL A 60 -2.60 -10.54 -16.65
CA VAL A 60 -2.23 -9.88 -17.90
C VAL A 60 -2.02 -8.39 -17.66
N ARG A 61 -0.91 -7.85 -18.17
CA ARG A 61 -0.62 -6.42 -18.06
C ARG A 61 -1.49 -5.63 -19.05
N GLY A 62 -1.89 -4.41 -18.66
CA GLY A 62 -2.71 -3.54 -19.50
C GLY A 62 -2.10 -3.23 -20.87
N MET A 63 -0.78 -3.22 -20.98
CA MET A 63 -0.06 -3.04 -22.26
C MET A 63 -0.32 -4.16 -23.27
N SER A 64 -0.66 -5.36 -22.80
CA SER A 64 -0.91 -6.54 -23.63
C SER A 64 -2.39 -6.70 -23.98
N MET A 65 -3.23 -5.78 -23.54
CA MET A 65 -4.66 -5.77 -23.80
C MET A 65 -5.01 -4.94 -25.04
N ASN A 66 -6.24 -5.07 -25.50
CA ASN A 66 -6.80 -4.21 -26.55
C ASN A 66 -7.13 -2.81 -26.00
N PRO A 67 -7.25 -1.78 -26.87
CA PRO A 67 -7.57 -0.41 -26.45
C PRO A 67 -8.89 -0.29 -25.68
N ILE A 68 -9.87 -1.15 -25.95
CA ILE A 68 -11.16 -1.17 -25.26
C ILE A 68 -11.07 -1.72 -23.83
N ASP A 69 -10.07 -2.56 -23.55
CA ASP A 69 -9.94 -3.25 -22.26
C ASP A 69 -9.09 -2.47 -21.26
N HIS A 70 -8.18 -1.66 -21.75
CA HIS A 70 -7.28 -0.90 -20.89
C HIS A 70 -6.75 0.38 -21.58
N PRO A 71 -6.62 1.51 -20.87
CA PRO A 71 -6.08 2.76 -21.42
C PRO A 71 -4.67 2.64 -22.02
N LEU A 72 -3.88 1.67 -21.57
CA LEU A 72 -2.55 1.38 -22.10
C LEU A 72 -2.56 0.32 -23.21
N GLY A 73 -3.70 -0.19 -23.57
CA GLY A 73 -3.86 -1.24 -24.56
C GLY A 73 -3.63 -0.78 -26.00
N GLY A 74 -3.39 -1.75 -26.87
CA GLY A 74 -3.18 -1.56 -28.32
C GLY A 74 -1.84 -0.94 -28.69
N GLY A 75 -1.61 -0.68 -29.98
CA GLY A 75 -0.41 -0.10 -30.56
C GLY A 75 0.62 -1.13 -30.99
N GLU A 76 1.67 -0.65 -31.64
CA GLU A 76 2.83 -1.43 -32.07
C GLU A 76 4.02 -1.21 -31.13
N GLY A 77 4.84 -2.25 -30.91
CA GLY A 77 6.03 -2.19 -30.08
C GLY A 77 5.75 -2.20 -28.57
N ARG A 78 6.79 -1.90 -27.78
CA ARG A 78 6.80 -2.12 -26.32
C ARG A 78 6.16 -1.05 -25.46
N GLY A 79 5.60 -0.05 -25.98
CA GLY A 79 5.01 0.98 -25.13
C GLY A 79 4.54 2.20 -25.90
N LYS A 80 3.66 2.97 -25.29
CA LYS A 80 2.99 4.10 -25.92
C LYS A 80 3.47 5.46 -25.45
N GLY A 81 4.56 5.53 -24.70
CA GLY A 81 5.04 6.81 -24.15
C GLY A 81 4.05 7.52 -23.23
N ARG A 82 3.01 6.82 -22.76
CA ARG A 82 2.00 7.36 -21.85
C ARG A 82 2.37 7.07 -20.40
N HIS A 83 1.94 7.96 -19.53
CA HIS A 83 2.05 7.70 -18.09
C HIS A 83 1.28 6.43 -17.70
N PRO A 84 1.84 5.58 -16.83
CA PRO A 84 1.15 4.38 -16.38
C PRO A 84 -0.11 4.75 -15.59
N VAL A 85 -1.22 4.15 -16.00
CA VAL A 85 -2.54 4.37 -15.41
C VAL A 85 -3.20 3.04 -15.06
N THR A 86 -4.17 3.09 -14.15
CA THR A 86 -5.03 1.97 -13.82
C THR A 86 -6.05 1.72 -14.94
N PRO A 87 -6.79 0.57 -14.93
CA PRO A 87 -7.88 0.35 -15.87
C PRO A 87 -8.95 1.46 -15.88
N TRP A 88 -9.07 2.19 -14.79
CA TRP A 88 -10.01 3.32 -14.63
C TRP A 88 -9.41 4.69 -14.95
N GLY A 89 -8.18 4.72 -15.47
CA GLY A 89 -7.52 5.95 -15.91
C GLY A 89 -6.80 6.74 -14.82
N GLN A 90 -6.73 6.26 -13.59
CA GLN A 90 -5.99 6.92 -12.52
C GLN A 90 -4.49 6.71 -12.68
N PRO A 91 -3.65 7.73 -12.47
CA PRO A 91 -2.20 7.58 -12.50
C PRO A 91 -1.73 6.53 -11.47
N CYS A 92 -0.89 5.58 -11.91
CA CYS A 92 -0.35 4.54 -11.03
C CYS A 92 0.84 5.01 -10.18
N LYS A 93 1.54 6.05 -10.62
CA LYS A 93 2.74 6.54 -9.94
C LYS A 93 2.51 7.93 -9.37
N GLY A 94 2.79 8.07 -8.08
CA GLY A 94 2.75 9.35 -7.37
C GLY A 94 1.36 9.89 -7.04
N TYR A 95 0.29 9.22 -7.45
CA TYR A 95 -1.07 9.66 -7.15
C TYR A 95 -1.42 9.40 -5.68
N LYS A 96 -1.88 10.46 -5.01
CA LYS A 96 -2.31 10.36 -3.61
C LYS A 96 -3.73 9.82 -3.53
N THR A 97 -3.89 8.58 -3.09
CA THR A 97 -5.18 7.89 -3.01
C THR A 97 -5.98 8.22 -1.74
N ARG A 98 -5.35 8.79 -0.71
CA ARG A 98 -6.04 9.19 0.52
C ARG A 98 -7.03 10.31 0.22
N LYS A 99 -8.27 10.17 0.67
CA LYS A 99 -9.31 11.21 0.55
C LYS A 99 -8.86 12.49 1.25
N LYS A 100 -9.13 13.65 0.63
CA LYS A 100 -8.74 14.98 1.17
C LYS A 100 -9.38 15.28 2.53
N ARG A 101 -10.60 14.81 2.76
CA ARG A 101 -11.35 14.97 4.02
C ARG A 101 -11.59 13.59 4.62
N ASN A 102 -10.60 13.05 5.29
CA ASN A 102 -10.75 11.77 5.99
C ASN A 102 -11.06 12.04 7.46
N PRO A 103 -12.13 11.47 8.04
CA PRO A 103 -12.47 11.66 9.46
C PRO A 103 -11.32 11.31 10.41
N SER A 104 -10.42 10.42 10.01
CA SER A 104 -9.24 10.04 10.81
C SER A 104 -8.10 11.06 10.78
N ASP A 105 -8.21 12.16 10.02
CA ASP A 105 -7.14 13.18 9.95
C ASP A 105 -6.94 13.88 11.30
N LYS A 106 -7.99 14.01 12.12
CA LYS A 106 -7.94 14.55 13.48
C LYS A 106 -7.03 13.76 14.43
N PHE A 107 -6.76 12.49 14.14
CA PHE A 107 -5.90 11.64 14.96
C PHE A 107 -4.44 11.64 14.50
N ILE A 108 -4.09 12.34 13.44
CA ILE A 108 -2.73 12.43 12.93
C ILE A 108 -2.08 13.67 13.55
N VAL A 109 -1.10 13.44 14.42
CA VAL A 109 -0.32 14.53 15.06
C VAL A 109 0.74 15.04 14.09
N SER A 110 1.50 14.13 13.47
CA SER A 110 2.53 14.47 12.50
C SER A 110 2.60 13.44 11.40
N ARG A 111 2.69 13.89 10.15
CA ARG A 111 2.88 13.00 9.00
C ARG A 111 4.36 12.71 8.79
N ARG A 112 4.66 11.61 8.08
CA ARG A 112 6.04 11.29 7.69
C ARG A 112 6.64 12.46 6.90
N LYS A 113 7.88 12.80 7.20
CA LYS A 113 8.63 13.79 6.39
C LYS A 113 8.83 13.22 4.99
N LYS A 114 8.56 14.04 3.97
CA LYS A 114 8.99 13.72 2.61
C LYS A 114 10.52 13.79 2.58
N LYS A 115 11.15 12.77 2.02
CA LYS A 115 12.54 12.89 1.58
C LYS A 115 12.60 13.78 0.36
#